data_add8d91435180c9e7d78d4c3b61b4987
#
_entry.id   add8d91435180c9e7d78d4c3b61b4987
#
_cell.length_a   1.000
_cell.length_b   1.000
_cell.length_c   1.000
_cell.angle_alpha   90.00
_cell.angle_beta   90.00
_cell.angle_gamma   90.00
#
_symmetry.space_group_name_H-M   'P 1'
#
loop_
_entity.id
_entity.type
_entity.pdbx_description
1 polymer ?
#
loop_
_entity_poly.entity_id
_entity_poly.type
_entity_poly.pdbx_seq_one_letter_code
_entity_poly.pdbx_strand_id
1 'polypeptide(L)'
;KLHDYQFPEEEVTKFIDAYEKENAKRAKLTYKVKQYLPDKVVISLNPETVSMEKTILNHMQTFYQEHRKDYSSIIEANQAQNKAYREDMMASLADRPLTTPDRYEYQLTFVKKDGKWEVEKSYNSDSFMEKFEGNL
;
A
#
# COMPACT_ATOMS: atom_id res chain seq x y z
N LYS A 1 4.28 8.71 3.92
CA LYS A 1 5.18 8.77 2.73
C LYS A 1 4.66 9.69 1.62
N LEU A 2 3.36 9.64 1.29
CA LEU A 2 2.80 10.54 0.29
C LEU A 2 2.91 12.01 0.66
N HIS A 3 2.82 12.35 1.94
CA HIS A 3 3.01 13.71 2.44
C HIS A 3 4.43 14.23 2.23
N ASP A 4 5.44 13.36 2.21
CA ASP A 4 6.84 13.73 1.97
C ASP A 4 7.06 14.29 0.56
N TYR A 5 6.14 14.00 -0.34
CA TYR A 5 6.15 14.48 -1.73
C TYR A 5 5.19 15.65 -1.98
N GLN A 6 4.76 16.32 -0.92
CA GLN A 6 3.89 17.49 -0.99
C GLN A 6 2.55 17.27 -1.71
N PHE A 7 2.00 16.07 -1.56
CA PHE A 7 0.65 15.80 -2.05
C PHE A 7 -0.37 16.57 -1.20
N PRO A 8 -1.33 17.26 -1.83
CA PRO A 8 -2.46 17.81 -1.10
C PRO A 8 -3.24 16.71 -0.37
N GLU A 9 -3.71 17.00 0.84
CA GLU A 9 -4.39 16.01 1.68
C GLU A 9 -5.60 15.36 1.00
N GLU A 10 -6.37 16.14 0.27
CA GLU A 10 -7.50 15.63 -0.52
C GLU A 10 -7.07 14.60 -1.59
N GLU A 11 -5.94 14.83 -2.23
CA GLU A 11 -5.41 13.90 -3.25
C GLU A 11 -4.85 12.64 -2.60
N VAL A 12 -4.24 12.75 -1.43
CA VAL A 12 -3.80 11.59 -0.64
C VAL A 12 -4.99 10.71 -0.27
N THR A 13 -6.05 11.30 0.23
CA THR A 13 -7.28 10.58 0.58
C THR A 13 -7.89 9.87 -0.63
N LYS A 14 -8.02 10.56 -1.75
CA LYS A 14 -8.54 9.98 -2.99
C LYS A 14 -7.69 8.80 -3.48
N PHE A 15 -6.37 8.95 -3.40
CA PHE A 15 -5.47 7.88 -3.83
C PHE A 15 -5.57 6.66 -2.92
N ILE A 16 -5.57 6.85 -1.61
CA ILE A 16 -5.73 5.76 -0.64
C ILE A 16 -7.05 5.02 -0.87
N ASP A 17 -8.16 5.75 -1.02
CA ASP A 17 -9.46 5.16 -1.32
C ASP A 17 -9.45 4.34 -2.61
N ALA A 18 -8.85 4.87 -3.67
CA ALA A 18 -8.74 4.17 -4.94
C ALA A 18 -7.86 2.92 -4.83
N TYR A 19 -6.76 3.01 -4.09
CA TYR A 19 -5.85 1.89 -3.83
C TYR A 19 -6.53 0.78 -3.02
N GLU A 20 -7.23 1.14 -1.96
CA GLU A 20 -7.97 0.18 -1.14
C GLU A 20 -9.06 -0.54 -1.95
N LYS A 21 -9.78 0.17 -2.80
CA LYS A 21 -10.78 -0.42 -3.71
C LYS A 21 -10.14 -1.39 -4.70
N GLU A 22 -9.00 -1.05 -5.27
CA GLU A 22 -8.29 -1.90 -6.19
C GLU A 22 -7.75 -3.15 -5.48
N ASN A 23 -7.22 -3.02 -4.28
CA ASN A 23 -6.82 -4.15 -3.45
C ASN A 23 -8.00 -5.05 -3.08
N ALA A 24 -9.13 -4.50 -2.67
CA ALA A 24 -10.33 -5.29 -2.35
C ALA A 24 -10.81 -6.14 -3.55
N LYS A 25 -10.57 -5.65 -4.76
CA LYS A 25 -10.97 -6.30 -6.00
C LYS A 25 -9.99 -7.40 -6.47
N ARG A 26 -8.69 -7.18 -6.26
CA ARG A 26 -7.63 -7.96 -6.89
C ARG A 26 -6.70 -8.68 -5.92
N ALA A 27 -6.58 -8.23 -4.68
CA ALA A 27 -5.67 -8.83 -3.71
C ALA A 27 -5.99 -10.30 -3.47
N LYS A 28 -4.95 -11.10 -3.33
CA LYS A 28 -5.03 -12.52 -3.01
C LYS A 28 -4.57 -12.73 -1.58
N LEU A 29 -5.28 -13.56 -0.86
CA LEU A 29 -4.98 -13.87 0.53
C LEU A 29 -4.91 -15.38 0.72
N THR A 30 -3.70 -15.89 0.92
CA THR A 30 -3.48 -17.28 1.30
C THR A 30 -3.40 -17.36 2.82
N TYR A 31 -4.11 -18.31 3.43
CA TYR A 31 -4.14 -18.45 4.88
C TYR A 31 -4.06 -19.91 5.33
N LYS A 32 -3.58 -20.11 6.55
CA LYS A 32 -3.59 -21.40 7.26
C LYS A 32 -4.00 -21.18 8.70
N VAL A 33 -4.87 -22.03 9.22
CA VAL A 33 -5.21 -22.04 10.64
C VAL A 33 -4.09 -22.78 11.40
N LYS A 34 -3.38 -22.07 12.26
CA LYS A 34 -2.27 -22.62 13.07
C LYS A 34 -2.74 -23.18 14.39
N GLN A 35 -3.75 -22.56 15.00
CA GLN A 35 -4.31 -22.97 16.27
C GLN A 35 -5.80 -22.64 16.28
N TYR A 36 -6.60 -23.56 16.78
CA TYR A 36 -8.03 -23.37 16.95
C TYR A 36 -8.45 -23.82 18.36
N LEU A 37 -8.82 -22.85 19.18
CA LEU A 37 -9.36 -23.07 20.54
C LEU A 37 -10.72 -22.38 20.63
N PRO A 38 -11.58 -22.71 21.61
CA PRO A 38 -12.90 -22.10 21.73
C PRO A 38 -12.91 -20.57 21.87
N ASP A 39 -11.85 -20.00 22.41
CA ASP A 39 -11.71 -18.55 22.69
C ASP A 39 -10.51 -17.90 22.00
N LYS A 40 -9.77 -18.65 21.18
CA LYS A 40 -8.57 -18.18 20.51
C LYS A 40 -8.34 -18.91 19.19
N VAL A 41 -8.08 -18.12 18.13
CA VAL A 41 -7.70 -18.65 16.82
C VAL A 41 -6.45 -17.92 16.32
N VAL A 42 -5.45 -18.67 15.89
CA VAL A 42 -4.24 -18.13 15.26
C VAL A 42 -4.24 -18.51 13.80
N ILE A 43 -4.15 -17.50 12.94
CA ILE A 43 -4.14 -17.68 11.49
C ILE A 43 -2.83 -17.11 10.91
N SER A 44 -2.21 -17.89 10.05
CA SER A 44 -1.05 -17.44 9.26
C SER A 44 -1.54 -16.98 7.89
N LEU A 45 -1.15 -15.76 7.47
CA LEU A 45 -1.63 -15.08 6.28
C LEU A 45 -0.47 -14.64 5.39
N ASN A 46 -0.65 -14.74 4.08
CA ASN A 46 0.31 -14.21 3.12
C ASN A 46 -0.43 -13.43 2.01
N PRO A 47 -0.58 -12.10 2.15
CA PRO A 47 -1.29 -11.28 1.19
C PRO A 47 -0.43 -10.93 -0.02
N GLU A 48 -1.04 -10.98 -1.20
CA GLU A 48 -0.52 -10.40 -2.43
C GLU A 48 -1.38 -9.18 -2.76
N THR A 49 -0.80 -7.99 -2.70
CA THR A 49 -1.49 -6.72 -2.88
C THR A 49 -1.01 -6.00 -4.13
N VAL A 50 -1.75 -5.00 -4.59
CA VAL A 50 -1.33 -4.16 -5.71
C VAL A 50 0.02 -3.52 -5.42
N SER A 51 1.01 -3.78 -6.29
CA SER A 51 2.39 -3.35 -6.09
C SER A 51 2.57 -1.88 -6.38
N MET A 52 3.19 -1.15 -5.42
CA MET A 52 3.64 0.23 -5.59
C MET A 52 5.18 0.33 -5.69
N GLU A 53 5.85 -0.81 -5.82
CA GLU A 53 7.31 -0.89 -5.86
C GLU A 53 7.90 -0.18 -7.07
N LYS A 54 9.03 0.48 -6.87
CA LYS A 54 9.84 1.15 -7.90
C LYS A 54 9.17 2.32 -8.63
N THR A 55 7.95 2.70 -8.26
CA THR A 55 7.20 3.72 -8.99
C THR A 55 7.81 5.10 -8.87
N ILE A 56 8.14 5.52 -7.65
CA ILE A 56 8.63 6.89 -7.38
C ILE A 56 9.98 7.12 -8.05
N LEU A 57 10.95 6.26 -7.78
CA LEU A 57 12.31 6.45 -8.28
C LEU A 57 12.36 6.43 -9.80
N ASN A 58 11.70 5.47 -10.43
CA ASN A 58 11.69 5.39 -11.89
C ASN A 58 11.00 6.59 -12.51
N HIS A 59 9.86 7.02 -11.95
CA HIS A 59 9.13 8.18 -12.44
C HIS A 59 9.96 9.46 -12.30
N MET A 60 10.59 9.66 -11.15
CA MET A 60 11.45 10.82 -10.91
C MET A 60 12.63 10.89 -11.88
N GLN A 61 13.30 9.78 -12.11
CA GLN A 61 14.43 9.71 -13.03
C GLN A 61 14.01 10.02 -14.48
N THR A 62 12.96 9.38 -14.94
CA THR A 62 12.44 9.57 -16.30
C THR A 62 11.99 11.01 -16.51
N PHE A 63 11.18 11.53 -15.60
CA PHE A 63 10.68 12.90 -15.69
C PHE A 63 11.82 13.92 -15.70
N TYR A 64 12.79 13.77 -14.80
CA TYR A 64 13.93 14.67 -14.74
C TYR A 64 14.78 14.64 -16.01
N GLN A 65 15.03 13.46 -16.57
CA GLN A 65 15.79 13.33 -17.81
C GLN A 65 15.09 13.96 -19.01
N GLU A 66 13.77 13.80 -19.10
CA GLU A 66 12.98 14.29 -20.23
C GLU A 66 12.69 15.78 -20.17
N HIS A 67 12.49 16.34 -18.96
CA HIS A 67 11.93 17.68 -18.79
C HIS A 67 12.81 18.69 -18.06
N ARG A 68 14.02 18.34 -17.64
CA ARG A 68 14.87 19.22 -16.82
C ARG A 68 15.14 20.59 -17.46
N LYS A 69 15.09 20.69 -18.79
CA LYS A 69 15.36 21.93 -19.55
C LYS A 69 14.12 22.81 -19.71
N ASP A 70 12.94 22.29 -19.38
CA ASP A 70 11.67 22.95 -19.61
C ASP A 70 11.31 23.93 -18.49
N TYR A 71 12.05 23.91 -17.38
CA TYR A 71 11.73 24.67 -16.18
C TYR A 71 12.87 25.66 -15.83
N SER A 72 12.46 26.87 -15.41
CA SER A 72 13.38 27.93 -15.03
C SER A 72 13.99 27.78 -13.64
N SER A 73 13.38 26.95 -12.79
CA SER A 73 13.84 26.72 -11.41
C SER A 73 13.64 25.27 -10.98
N ILE A 74 14.42 24.86 -9.96
CA ILE A 74 14.27 23.53 -9.32
C ILE A 74 12.90 23.40 -8.67
N ILE A 75 12.35 24.48 -8.12
CA ILE A 75 11.04 24.48 -7.45
C ILE A 75 9.94 24.17 -8.47
N GLU A 76 9.94 24.85 -9.61
CA GLU A 76 8.97 24.58 -10.68
C GLU A 76 9.07 23.15 -11.22
N ALA A 77 10.29 22.68 -11.44
CA ALA A 77 10.53 21.30 -11.88
C ALA A 77 9.98 20.27 -10.88
N ASN A 78 10.21 20.47 -9.59
CA ASN A 78 9.71 19.58 -8.54
C ASN A 78 8.18 19.58 -8.46
N GLN A 79 7.54 20.75 -8.56
CA GLN A 79 6.08 20.85 -8.55
C GLN A 79 5.45 20.13 -9.74
N ALA A 80 6.02 20.32 -10.94
CA ALA A 80 5.55 19.66 -12.16
C ALA A 80 5.77 18.14 -12.08
N GLN A 81 6.89 17.69 -11.54
CA GLN A 81 7.20 16.29 -11.33
C GLN A 81 6.23 15.63 -10.36
N ASN A 82 5.94 16.29 -9.24
CA ASN A 82 4.98 15.77 -8.24
C ASN A 82 3.58 15.66 -8.84
N LYS A 83 3.15 16.65 -9.64
CA LYS A 83 1.86 16.58 -10.32
C LYS A 83 1.80 15.42 -11.31
N ALA A 84 2.82 15.28 -12.17
CA ALA A 84 2.89 14.19 -13.14
C ALA A 84 2.90 12.81 -12.44
N TYR A 85 3.61 12.70 -11.33
CA TYR A 85 3.63 11.48 -10.52
C TYR A 85 2.24 11.13 -9.95
N ARG A 86 1.51 12.12 -9.41
CA ARG A 86 0.14 11.90 -8.91
C ARG A 86 -0.79 11.38 -10.00
N GLU A 87 -0.75 12.03 -11.16
CA GLU A 87 -1.57 11.66 -12.31
C GLU A 87 -1.25 10.23 -12.79
N ASP A 88 0.03 9.89 -12.87
CA ASP A 88 0.48 8.56 -13.28
C ASP A 88 0.07 7.48 -12.27
N MET A 89 0.21 7.74 -10.99
CA MET A 89 -0.21 6.81 -9.94
C MET A 89 -1.69 6.45 -10.07
N MET A 90 -2.54 7.44 -10.27
CA MET A 90 -3.97 7.22 -10.43
C MET A 90 -4.31 6.48 -11.72
N ALA A 91 -3.68 6.86 -12.83
CA ALA A 91 -3.94 6.27 -14.14
C ALA A 91 -3.44 4.82 -14.24
N SER A 92 -2.33 4.49 -13.61
CA SER A 92 -1.70 3.16 -13.72
C SER A 92 -2.21 2.14 -12.69
N LEU A 93 -3.03 2.54 -11.74
CA LEU A 93 -3.40 1.70 -10.59
C LEU A 93 -4.01 0.35 -11.01
N ALA A 94 -4.92 0.34 -11.99
CA ALA A 94 -5.57 -0.86 -12.48
C ALA A 94 -4.63 -1.82 -13.23
N ASP A 95 -3.54 -1.31 -13.78
CA ASP A 95 -2.58 -2.08 -14.59
C ASP A 95 -1.37 -2.57 -13.78
N ARG A 96 -1.27 -2.18 -12.52
CA ARG A 96 -0.15 -2.60 -11.68
C ARG A 96 -0.24 -4.08 -11.33
N PRO A 97 0.90 -4.79 -11.31
CA PRO A 97 0.92 -6.19 -10.89
C PRO A 97 0.66 -6.31 -9.38
N LEU A 98 0.30 -7.50 -8.95
CA LEU A 98 0.31 -7.84 -7.54
C LEU A 98 1.74 -8.08 -7.05
N THR A 99 1.99 -7.84 -5.77
CA THR A 99 3.24 -8.22 -5.12
C THR A 99 3.40 -9.74 -5.13
N THR A 100 4.64 -10.22 -5.12
CA THR A 100 4.89 -11.63 -4.87
C THR A 100 4.66 -11.97 -3.40
N PRO A 101 4.31 -13.22 -3.06
CA PRO A 101 4.21 -13.63 -1.66
C PRO A 101 5.49 -13.35 -0.89
N ASP A 102 5.36 -12.88 0.33
CA ASP A 102 6.51 -12.65 1.20
C ASP A 102 7.14 -13.97 1.65
N ARG A 103 8.44 -13.92 1.93
CA ARG A 103 9.15 -15.06 2.48
C ARG A 103 8.59 -15.52 3.82
N TYR A 104 8.11 -14.56 4.63
CA TYR A 104 7.53 -14.81 5.94
C TYR A 104 6.05 -14.47 5.94
N GLU A 105 5.25 -15.34 6.54
CA GLU A 105 3.82 -15.14 6.70
C GLU A 105 3.52 -14.22 7.89
N TYR A 106 2.42 -13.47 7.80
CA TYR A 106 1.90 -12.70 8.93
C TYR A 106 1.04 -13.61 9.81
N GLN A 107 1.17 -13.51 11.12
CA GLN A 107 0.30 -14.19 12.06
C GLN A 107 -0.67 -13.22 12.69
N LEU A 108 -1.97 -13.55 12.61
CA LEU A 108 -3.01 -12.83 13.32
C LEU A 108 -3.61 -13.73 14.38
N THR A 109 -3.75 -13.18 15.58
CA THR A 109 -4.39 -13.85 16.70
C THR A 109 -5.74 -13.21 16.96
N PHE A 110 -6.79 -14.03 16.89
CA PHE A 110 -8.16 -13.62 17.24
C PHE A 110 -8.48 -14.18 18.61
N VAL A 111 -8.99 -13.34 19.48
CA VAL A 111 -9.41 -13.72 20.85
C VAL A 111 -10.87 -13.40 21.04
N LYS A 112 -11.57 -14.27 21.76
CA LYS A 112 -12.97 -14.07 22.12
C LYS A 112 -13.07 -13.43 23.50
N LYS A 113 -13.65 -12.23 23.55
CA LYS A 113 -13.91 -11.46 24.77
C LYS A 113 -15.37 -11.09 24.82
N ASP A 114 -16.05 -11.42 25.92
CA ASP A 114 -17.45 -11.10 26.13
C ASP A 114 -18.37 -11.53 24.97
N GLY A 115 -18.10 -12.71 24.42
CA GLY A 115 -18.86 -13.25 23.30
C GLY A 115 -18.52 -12.68 21.92
N LYS A 116 -17.55 -11.78 21.84
CA LYS A 116 -17.12 -11.14 20.58
C LYS A 116 -15.69 -11.48 20.24
N TRP A 117 -15.43 -11.71 18.94
CA TRP A 117 -14.08 -11.92 18.42
C TRP A 117 -13.40 -10.59 18.14
N GLU A 118 -12.16 -10.46 18.59
CA GLU A 118 -11.31 -9.29 18.36
C GLU A 118 -9.93 -9.72 17.87
N VAL A 119 -9.31 -8.91 17.03
CA VAL A 119 -7.91 -9.11 16.64
C VAL A 119 -7.02 -8.59 17.76
N GLU A 120 -6.11 -9.44 18.26
CA GLU A 120 -5.11 -9.02 19.23
C GLU A 120 -4.11 -8.09 18.58
N LYS A 121 -3.93 -6.90 19.13
CA LYS A 121 -2.94 -5.93 18.62
C LYS A 121 -1.53 -6.46 18.82
N SER A 122 -0.78 -6.48 17.72
CA SER A 122 0.61 -6.91 17.72
C SER A 122 1.34 -6.29 16.54
N TYR A 123 2.67 -6.37 16.53
CA TYR A 123 3.48 -5.97 15.38
C TYR A 123 3.03 -6.65 14.08
N ASN A 124 2.67 -7.93 14.14
CA ASN A 124 2.21 -8.67 12.96
C ASN A 124 0.89 -8.14 12.41
N SER A 125 -0.08 -7.79 13.27
CA SER A 125 -1.36 -7.23 12.82
C SER A 125 -1.19 -5.86 12.20
N ASP A 126 -0.36 -5.01 12.80
CA ASP A 126 -0.07 -3.68 12.28
C ASP A 126 0.67 -3.75 10.94
N SER A 127 1.68 -4.61 10.83
CA SER A 127 2.42 -4.83 9.58
C SER A 127 1.54 -5.40 8.47
N PHE A 128 0.61 -6.27 8.79
CA PHE A 128 -0.37 -6.80 7.84
C PHE A 128 -1.27 -5.69 7.29
N MET A 129 -1.80 -4.85 8.16
CA MET A 129 -2.64 -3.73 7.75
C MET A 129 -1.87 -2.71 6.90
N GLU A 130 -0.65 -2.37 7.30
CA GLU A 130 0.22 -1.48 6.52
C GLU A 130 0.48 -2.02 5.10
N LYS A 131 0.73 -3.31 4.98
CA LYS A 131 0.91 -3.93 3.65
C LYS A 131 -0.36 -3.85 2.82
N PHE A 132 -1.52 -4.08 3.41
CA PHE A 132 -2.81 -4.02 2.73
C PHE A 132 -3.15 -2.59 2.27
N GLU A 133 -2.67 -1.60 2.99
CA GLU A 133 -2.76 -0.17 2.65
C GLU A 133 -1.62 0.29 1.71
N GLY A 134 -0.72 -0.61 1.29
CA GLY A 134 0.36 -0.34 0.36
C GLY A 134 1.54 0.42 0.93
N ASN A 135 1.67 0.49 2.25
CA ASN A 135 2.70 1.27 2.95
C ASN A 135 2.70 2.76 2.56
N LEU A 136 1.52 3.28 2.27
CA LEU A 136 1.30 4.66 1.86
C LEU A 136 1.21 5.60 3.06
#